data_7f7ff2b11807e6f4473372f5a8dec193
#
_entry.id   7f7ff2b11807e6f4473372f5a8dec193
#
_cell.length_a   1.000
_cell.length_b   1.000
_cell.length_c   1.000
_cell.angle_alpha   90.00
_cell.angle_beta   90.00
_cell.angle_gamma   90.00
#
_symmetry.space_group_name_H-M   'P 1'
#
loop_
_entity.id
_entity.type
_entity.pdbx_description
1 polymer ?
#
loop_
_entity_poly.entity_id
_entity_poly.type
_entity_poly.pdbx_seq_one_letter_code
_entity_poly.pdbx_strand_id
1 'polypeptide(L)'
;MSAAFASAAVSARDDTRLDAVRFDERGLVPAIAQDALTGEVRMVAFMSREALALTLSTGIAHFHSRSRGRLWKKGEESGNTLAVRRVLLDCDGDCVLVMVEPAGPTCHTGAPSCFWREADGDAWRERAQPLPEASALAATIASRREEATARPSYTKSLFDAGAGRIGEKLREEADELARAVAGESAARVASEAADVVYHLLVGVASREVTWRDVLAE
;
A
#
# COMPACT_ATOMS: atom_id res chain seq x y z
N MET A 1 -4.35 -18.68 -3.15
CA MET A 1 -5.56 -19.05 -3.92
C MET A 1 -6.36 -17.77 -4.15
N SER A 2 -6.20 -17.18 -5.33
CA SER A 2 -6.88 -15.93 -5.74
C SER A 2 -8.32 -16.31 -6.09
N ALA A 3 -9.29 -15.91 -5.27
CA ALA A 3 -10.69 -15.93 -5.66
C ALA A 3 -10.89 -14.80 -6.68
N ALA A 4 -10.84 -15.17 -7.97
CA ALA A 4 -11.24 -14.28 -9.04
C ALA A 4 -12.69 -13.83 -8.79
N PHE A 5 -12.94 -12.52 -8.85
CA PHE A 5 -14.29 -11.98 -8.95
C PHE A 5 -14.93 -12.55 -10.23
N ALA A 6 -15.72 -13.61 -10.07
CA ALA A 6 -16.46 -14.19 -11.17
C ALA A 6 -17.51 -13.17 -11.61
N SER A 7 -17.35 -12.68 -12.84
CA SER A 7 -18.27 -11.79 -13.53
C SER A 7 -19.59 -12.51 -13.78
N ALA A 8 -20.55 -12.33 -12.88
CA ALA A 8 -21.96 -12.37 -13.25
C ALA A 8 -22.43 -10.92 -13.23
N ALA A 9 -22.92 -10.42 -14.35
CA ALA A 9 -23.53 -9.09 -14.44
C ALA A 9 -24.81 -9.05 -13.62
N VAL A 10 -24.66 -8.84 -12.30
CA VAL A 10 -25.78 -8.59 -11.39
C VAL A 10 -26.21 -7.15 -11.61
N SER A 11 -27.49 -6.93 -11.90
CA SER A 11 -28.05 -5.58 -11.96
C SER A 11 -27.78 -4.88 -10.63
N ALA A 12 -27.38 -3.61 -10.68
CA ALA A 12 -27.16 -2.79 -9.47
C ALA A 12 -28.40 -2.68 -8.55
N ARG A 13 -29.58 -3.09 -9.04
CA ARG A 13 -30.83 -3.11 -8.30
C ARG A 13 -31.04 -4.36 -7.45
N ASP A 14 -30.37 -5.47 -7.79
CA ASP A 14 -30.60 -6.78 -7.16
C ASP A 14 -29.39 -7.26 -6.32
N ASP A 15 -28.37 -6.44 -6.12
CA ASP A 15 -27.21 -6.78 -5.32
C ASP A 15 -27.47 -6.49 -3.83
N THR A 16 -27.81 -7.54 -3.08
CA THR A 16 -28.12 -7.46 -1.64
C THR A 16 -26.97 -6.93 -0.79
N ARG A 17 -25.71 -6.99 -1.29
CA ARG A 17 -24.55 -6.40 -0.61
C ARG A 17 -24.68 -4.88 -0.49
N LEU A 18 -25.35 -4.23 -1.44
CA LEU A 18 -25.57 -2.79 -1.46
C LEU A 18 -26.64 -2.35 -0.45
N ASP A 19 -27.51 -3.27 0.01
CA ASP A 19 -28.57 -2.96 0.96
C ASP A 19 -28.04 -2.85 2.39
N ALA A 20 -26.87 -3.43 2.66
CA ALA A 20 -26.16 -3.27 3.92
C ALA A 20 -25.46 -1.90 4.05
N VAL A 21 -25.29 -1.16 2.94
CA VAL A 21 -24.56 0.11 2.95
C VAL A 21 -25.50 1.27 3.30
N ARG A 22 -25.11 2.04 4.30
CA ARG A 22 -25.82 3.26 4.73
C ARG A 22 -25.25 4.45 3.99
N PHE A 23 -25.94 4.84 2.93
CA PHE A 23 -25.62 6.07 2.20
C PHE A 23 -26.13 7.29 2.96
N ASP A 24 -25.42 8.42 2.86
CA ASP A 24 -25.85 9.70 3.42
C ASP A 24 -27.11 10.26 2.70
N GLU A 25 -27.60 11.41 3.16
CA GLU A 25 -28.77 12.09 2.58
C GLU A 25 -28.62 12.44 1.09
N ARG A 26 -27.38 12.46 0.58
CA ARG A 26 -27.05 12.69 -0.83
C ARG A 26 -26.90 11.39 -1.63
N GLY A 27 -27.14 10.24 -0.99
CA GLY A 27 -26.95 8.94 -1.60
C GLY A 27 -25.49 8.56 -1.78
N LEU A 28 -24.59 9.06 -0.93
CA LEU A 28 -23.15 8.82 -1.00
C LEU A 28 -22.63 8.13 0.26
N VAL A 29 -21.61 7.31 0.09
CA VAL A 29 -20.83 6.70 1.17
C VAL A 29 -19.35 7.04 0.97
N PRO A 30 -18.60 7.41 2.02
CA PRO A 30 -17.16 7.55 1.93
C PRO A 30 -16.50 6.20 1.59
N ALA A 31 -15.49 6.25 0.74
CA ALA A 31 -14.74 5.09 0.32
C ALA A 31 -13.25 5.34 0.41
N ILE A 32 -12.55 4.52 1.19
CA ILE A 32 -11.11 4.55 1.38
C ILE A 32 -10.51 3.54 0.40
N ALA A 33 -9.61 3.98 -0.47
CA ALA A 33 -8.80 3.08 -1.30
C ALA A 33 -7.47 2.82 -0.61
N GLN A 34 -7.20 1.54 -0.30
CA GLN A 34 -5.98 1.08 0.36
C GLN A 34 -5.26 0.07 -0.53
N ASP A 35 -3.95 0.21 -0.66
CA ASP A 35 -3.13 -0.77 -1.36
C ASP A 35 -3.20 -2.13 -0.68
N ALA A 36 -3.60 -3.16 -1.43
CA ALA A 36 -3.83 -4.49 -0.88
C ALA A 36 -2.53 -5.20 -0.46
N LEU A 37 -1.38 -4.82 -1.01
CA LEU A 37 -0.08 -5.41 -0.70
C LEU A 37 0.64 -4.63 0.40
N THR A 38 0.76 -3.32 0.22
CA THR A 38 1.57 -2.49 1.13
C THR A 38 0.80 -1.97 2.33
N GLY A 39 -0.54 -1.98 2.31
CA GLY A 39 -1.39 -1.37 3.35
C GLY A 39 -1.45 0.16 3.29
N GLU A 40 -0.82 0.79 2.29
CA GLU A 40 -0.82 2.23 2.11
C GLU A 40 -2.22 2.76 1.75
N VAL A 41 -2.69 3.80 2.45
CA VAL A 41 -3.91 4.50 2.06
C VAL A 41 -3.63 5.35 0.83
N ARG A 42 -4.28 5.03 -0.28
CA ARG A 42 -4.06 5.68 -1.57
C ARG A 42 -4.87 6.95 -1.75
N MET A 43 -6.16 6.91 -1.41
CA MET A 43 -7.06 8.06 -1.52
C MET A 43 -8.34 7.82 -0.72
N VAL A 44 -9.09 8.89 -0.49
CA VAL A 44 -10.49 8.86 -0.07
C VAL A 44 -11.33 9.57 -1.12
N ALA A 45 -12.47 9.00 -1.45
CA ALA A 45 -13.48 9.59 -2.31
C ALA A 45 -14.87 9.15 -1.85
N PHE A 46 -15.90 9.43 -2.65
CA PHE A 46 -17.27 9.02 -2.35
C PHE A 46 -17.78 8.08 -3.42
N MET A 47 -18.61 7.13 -3.01
CA MET A 47 -19.34 6.24 -3.91
C MET A 47 -20.83 6.47 -3.78
N SER A 48 -21.53 6.55 -4.91
CA SER A 48 -22.98 6.33 -4.97
C SER A 48 -23.26 4.82 -5.02
N ARG A 49 -24.52 4.42 -4.84
CA ARG A 49 -24.92 3.02 -5.02
C ARG A 49 -24.48 2.48 -6.39
N GLU A 50 -24.60 3.27 -7.43
CA GLU A 50 -24.15 2.91 -8.79
C GLU A 50 -22.63 2.75 -8.87
N ALA A 51 -21.85 3.68 -8.28
CA ALA A 51 -20.40 3.59 -8.26
C ALA A 51 -19.91 2.32 -7.56
N LEU A 52 -20.51 1.99 -6.42
CA LEU A 52 -20.17 0.77 -5.69
C LEU A 52 -20.57 -0.49 -6.48
N ALA A 53 -21.74 -0.52 -7.09
CA ALA A 53 -22.17 -1.63 -7.94
C ALA A 53 -21.20 -1.86 -9.12
N LEU A 54 -20.79 -0.80 -9.80
CA LEU A 54 -19.81 -0.87 -10.88
C LEU A 54 -18.43 -1.32 -10.37
N THR A 55 -18.03 -0.85 -9.20
CA THR A 55 -16.79 -1.30 -8.57
C THR A 55 -16.81 -2.81 -8.31
N LEU A 56 -17.91 -3.32 -7.77
CA LEU A 56 -18.08 -4.74 -7.47
C LEU A 56 -18.20 -5.61 -8.73
N SER A 57 -18.81 -5.09 -9.80
CA SER A 57 -19.04 -5.87 -11.03
C SER A 57 -17.86 -5.84 -12.00
N THR A 58 -17.12 -4.72 -12.07
CA THR A 58 -16.01 -4.55 -13.01
C THR A 58 -14.66 -4.90 -12.43
N GLY A 59 -14.54 -4.95 -11.09
CA GLY A 59 -13.25 -5.11 -10.42
C GLY A 59 -12.32 -3.89 -10.55
N ILE A 60 -12.83 -2.73 -11.00
CA ILE A 60 -12.10 -1.46 -11.05
C ILE A 60 -12.82 -0.44 -10.17
N ALA A 61 -12.09 0.36 -9.41
CA ALA A 61 -12.68 1.34 -8.52
C ALA A 61 -13.39 2.46 -9.31
N HIS A 62 -14.67 2.66 -9.01
CA HIS A 62 -15.51 3.75 -9.51
C HIS A 62 -15.95 4.62 -8.33
N PHE A 63 -16.04 5.91 -8.55
CA PHE A 63 -16.39 6.88 -7.53
C PHE A 63 -17.45 7.87 -8.03
N HIS A 64 -18.02 8.65 -7.12
CA HIS A 64 -18.89 9.77 -7.42
C HIS A 64 -18.18 11.09 -7.12
N SER A 65 -18.06 11.94 -8.12
CA SER A 65 -17.50 13.29 -7.96
C SER A 65 -18.55 14.23 -7.36
N ARG A 66 -18.34 14.69 -6.13
CA ARG A 66 -19.25 15.62 -5.45
C ARG A 66 -19.33 16.97 -6.15
N SER A 67 -18.24 17.45 -6.71
CA SER A 67 -18.19 18.77 -7.39
C SER A 67 -18.78 18.74 -8.80
N ARG A 68 -18.65 17.59 -9.50
CA ARG A 68 -19.16 17.43 -10.88
C ARG A 68 -20.53 16.75 -10.93
N GLY A 69 -21.01 16.19 -9.80
CA GLY A 69 -22.26 15.45 -9.71
C GLY A 69 -22.35 14.21 -10.62
N ARG A 70 -21.19 13.57 -10.92
CA ARG A 70 -21.15 12.45 -11.86
C ARG A 70 -20.29 11.29 -11.36
N LEU A 71 -20.64 10.12 -11.84
CA LEU A 71 -19.81 8.91 -11.75
C LEU A 71 -18.50 9.10 -12.54
N TRP A 72 -17.41 8.50 -12.07
CA TRP A 72 -16.15 8.42 -12.78
C TRP A 72 -15.38 7.15 -12.41
N LYS A 73 -14.72 6.56 -13.37
CA LYS A 73 -13.81 5.43 -13.18
C LYS A 73 -12.43 5.96 -12.83
N LYS A 74 -11.82 5.44 -11.76
CA LYS A 74 -10.45 5.84 -11.42
C LYS A 74 -9.49 5.45 -12.54
N GLY A 75 -8.74 6.44 -13.02
CA GLY A 75 -7.81 6.28 -14.12
C GLY A 75 -8.43 6.39 -15.51
N GLU A 76 -9.68 6.86 -15.66
CA GLU A 76 -10.34 7.00 -16.98
C GLU A 76 -9.58 7.91 -17.95
N GLU A 77 -8.87 8.92 -17.42
CA GLU A 77 -8.06 9.86 -18.23
C GLU A 77 -6.56 9.53 -18.17
N SER A 78 -6.05 9.14 -17.00
CA SER A 78 -4.61 8.97 -16.75
C SER A 78 -4.09 7.55 -17.01
N GLY A 79 -4.95 6.56 -17.16
CA GLY A 79 -4.56 5.14 -17.18
C GLY A 79 -4.23 4.56 -15.79
N ASN A 80 -4.04 5.38 -14.77
CA ASN A 80 -3.71 4.95 -13.41
C ASN A 80 -4.95 4.40 -12.68
N THR A 81 -5.38 3.22 -13.09
CA THR A 81 -6.54 2.53 -12.51
C THR A 81 -6.23 1.95 -11.13
N LEU A 82 -7.28 1.64 -10.38
CA LEU A 82 -7.22 0.89 -9.13
C LEU A 82 -7.99 -0.42 -9.32
N ALA A 83 -7.26 -1.52 -9.54
CA ALA A 83 -7.86 -2.85 -9.63
C ALA A 83 -8.27 -3.31 -8.23
N VAL A 84 -9.51 -3.75 -8.09
CA VAL A 84 -10.09 -4.13 -6.78
C VAL A 84 -9.75 -5.57 -6.47
N ARG A 85 -9.20 -5.80 -5.27
CA ARG A 85 -8.93 -7.12 -4.70
C ARG A 85 -9.99 -7.54 -3.69
N ARG A 86 -10.43 -6.61 -2.86
CA ARG A 86 -11.47 -6.82 -1.84
C ARG A 86 -12.25 -5.54 -1.61
N VAL A 87 -13.50 -5.67 -1.21
CA VAL A 87 -14.34 -4.58 -0.70
C VAL A 87 -14.85 -4.98 0.67
N LEU A 88 -14.64 -4.14 1.66
CA LEU A 88 -15.10 -4.34 3.03
C LEU A 88 -16.03 -3.18 3.41
N LEU A 89 -17.01 -3.50 4.23
CA LEU A 89 -17.93 -2.54 4.84
C LEU A 89 -17.55 -2.43 6.32
N ASP A 90 -17.60 -1.24 6.87
CA ASP A 90 -17.35 -1.04 8.28
C ASP A 90 -18.49 -1.56 9.18
N CYS A 91 -18.35 -1.43 10.50
CA CYS A 91 -19.22 -2.09 11.47
C CYS A 91 -20.66 -1.56 11.49
N ASP A 92 -20.89 -0.31 11.11
CA ASP A 92 -22.20 0.32 11.07
C ASP A 92 -22.68 0.68 9.65
N GLY A 93 -21.89 0.28 8.64
CA GLY A 93 -22.30 0.31 7.25
C GLY A 93 -22.16 1.65 6.56
N ASP A 94 -21.49 2.62 7.14
CA ASP A 94 -21.41 3.99 6.62
C ASP A 94 -20.05 4.37 5.98
N CYS A 95 -19.12 3.39 5.87
CA CYS A 95 -17.83 3.55 5.19
C CYS A 95 -17.43 2.29 4.45
N VAL A 96 -16.86 2.45 3.26
CA VAL A 96 -16.36 1.34 2.44
C VAL A 96 -14.84 1.39 2.37
N LEU A 97 -14.17 0.27 2.66
CA LEU A 97 -12.74 0.08 2.41
C LEU A 97 -12.56 -0.77 1.15
N VAL A 98 -11.92 -0.18 0.16
CA VAL A 98 -11.60 -0.83 -1.12
C VAL A 98 -10.12 -1.18 -1.14
N MET A 99 -9.80 -2.45 -0.99
CA MET A 99 -8.44 -2.98 -1.12
C MET A 99 -8.10 -3.06 -2.60
N VAL A 100 -7.07 -2.35 -3.04
CA VAL A 100 -6.76 -2.17 -4.46
C VAL A 100 -5.32 -2.49 -4.82
N GLU A 101 -5.11 -2.78 -6.08
CA GLU A 101 -3.81 -2.81 -6.71
C GLU A 101 -3.71 -1.64 -7.69
N PRO A 102 -2.89 -0.62 -7.40
CA PRO A 102 -2.75 0.55 -8.25
C PRO A 102 -1.86 0.25 -9.48
N ALA A 103 -2.33 0.66 -10.66
CA ALA A 103 -1.54 0.57 -11.89
C ALA A 103 -0.46 1.66 -11.99
N GLY A 104 -0.47 2.65 -11.09
CA GLY A 104 0.48 3.77 -11.07
C GLY A 104 0.14 4.77 -9.97
N PRO A 105 0.70 5.99 -10.05
CA PRO A 105 0.42 7.05 -9.10
C PRO A 105 -1.07 7.32 -8.95
N THR A 106 -1.56 7.37 -7.71
CA THR A 106 -2.98 7.56 -7.47
C THR A 106 -3.39 9.03 -7.52
N CYS A 107 -2.53 9.93 -7.04
CA CYS A 107 -2.81 11.36 -7.02
C CYS A 107 -2.66 11.98 -8.43
N HIS A 108 -3.50 12.99 -8.72
CA HIS A 108 -3.39 13.78 -9.97
C HIS A 108 -2.09 14.60 -10.04
N THR A 109 -1.39 14.80 -8.92
CA THR A 109 -0.06 15.45 -8.86
C THR A 109 1.07 14.54 -9.28
N GLY A 110 0.81 13.24 -9.53
CA GLY A 110 1.83 12.23 -9.78
C GLY A 110 2.34 11.54 -8.50
N ALA A 111 1.88 11.94 -7.32
CA ALA A 111 2.24 11.27 -6.07
C ALA A 111 1.56 9.87 -5.96
N PRO A 112 2.21 8.89 -5.33
CA PRO A 112 1.64 7.56 -5.13
C PRO A 112 0.30 7.59 -4.38
N SER A 113 0.14 8.49 -3.42
CA SER A 113 -1.05 8.69 -2.61
C SER A 113 -1.51 10.14 -2.65
N CYS A 114 -2.79 10.37 -2.29
CA CYS A 114 -3.34 11.71 -2.07
C CYS A 114 -2.93 12.32 -0.72
N PHE A 115 -2.36 11.53 0.19
CA PHE A 115 -1.94 11.94 1.53
C PHE A 115 -0.44 12.24 1.57
N TRP A 116 -0.02 13.34 1.00
CA TRP A 116 1.37 13.77 0.89
C TRP A 116 1.67 15.09 1.59
N ARG A 117 0.74 15.58 2.41
CA ARG A 117 0.94 16.75 3.27
C ARG A 117 0.74 16.38 4.73
N GLU A 118 1.64 16.83 5.58
CA GLU A 118 1.67 16.61 7.02
C GLU A 118 1.46 17.93 7.75
N ALA A 119 0.72 17.89 8.86
CA ALA A 119 0.62 19.03 9.77
C ALA A 119 1.95 19.23 10.50
N ASP A 120 2.54 20.41 10.37
CA ASP A 120 3.81 20.79 11.00
C ASP A 120 3.67 22.20 11.61
N GLY A 121 3.49 22.26 12.91
CA GLY A 121 3.14 23.50 13.62
C GLY A 121 1.78 24.02 13.19
N ASP A 122 1.76 25.23 12.62
CA ASP A 122 0.56 25.94 12.14
C ASP A 122 0.34 25.80 10.62
N ALA A 123 1.13 24.96 9.93
CA ALA A 123 1.11 24.84 8.48
C ALA A 123 1.02 23.38 8.01
N TRP A 124 0.53 23.18 6.79
CA TRP A 124 0.64 21.93 6.05
C TRP A 124 1.91 21.96 5.19
N ARG A 125 2.82 21.00 5.41
CA ARG A 125 4.05 20.85 4.63
C ARG A 125 4.00 19.62 3.76
N GLU A 126 4.65 19.70 2.63
CA GLU A 126 4.85 18.54 1.76
C GLU A 126 5.80 17.54 2.44
N ARG A 127 5.34 16.31 2.56
CA ARG A 127 6.09 15.19 3.13
C ARG A 127 5.83 13.94 2.28
N ALA A 128 6.80 13.05 2.26
CA ALA A 128 6.50 11.69 1.82
C ALA A 128 5.43 11.10 2.75
N GLN A 129 4.42 10.47 2.18
CA GLN A 129 3.40 9.80 2.99
C GLN A 129 4.09 8.79 3.92
N PRO A 130 3.71 8.73 5.20
CA PRO A 130 4.13 7.64 6.06
C PRO A 130 3.59 6.33 5.49
N LEU A 131 4.50 5.47 5.08
CA LEU A 131 4.20 4.11 4.64
C LEU A 131 4.13 3.19 5.87
N PRO A 132 3.45 2.05 5.80
CA PRO A 132 3.63 0.99 6.78
C PRO A 132 5.11 0.69 6.97
N GLU A 133 5.54 0.42 8.22
CA GLU A 133 6.94 0.41 8.65
C GLU A 133 7.89 -0.35 7.71
N ALA A 134 7.54 -1.58 7.30
CA ALA A 134 8.37 -2.35 6.39
C ALA A 134 8.49 -1.72 4.99
N SER A 135 7.40 -1.12 4.49
CA SER A 135 7.40 -0.40 3.21
C SER A 135 8.21 0.90 3.29
N ALA A 136 8.15 1.61 4.42
CA ALA A 136 8.93 2.82 4.67
C ALA A 136 10.44 2.50 4.74
N LEU A 137 10.80 1.43 5.44
CA LEU A 137 12.18 0.96 5.53
C LEU A 137 12.71 0.54 4.16
N ALA A 138 11.93 -0.23 3.39
CA ALA A 138 12.31 -0.65 2.03
C ALA A 138 12.52 0.55 1.10
N ALA A 139 11.64 1.56 1.14
CA ALA A 139 11.79 2.79 0.35
C ALA A 139 13.05 3.57 0.74
N THR A 140 13.33 3.67 2.05
CA THR A 140 14.55 4.32 2.57
C THR A 140 15.82 3.60 2.11
N ILE A 141 15.84 2.27 2.17
CA ILE A 141 16.96 1.45 1.72
C ILE A 141 17.18 1.64 0.21
N ALA A 142 16.11 1.61 -0.59
CA ALA A 142 16.21 1.79 -2.04
C ALA A 142 16.77 3.19 -2.39
N SER A 143 16.34 4.26 -1.72
CA SER A 143 16.85 5.60 -1.95
C SER A 143 18.37 5.70 -1.65
N ARG A 144 18.86 5.01 -0.62
CA ARG A 144 20.29 5.00 -0.25
C ARG A 144 21.17 4.35 -1.31
N ARG A 145 20.65 3.50 -2.14
CA ARG A 145 21.39 2.91 -3.28
C ARG A 145 21.73 3.98 -4.32
N GLU A 146 20.81 4.91 -4.58
CA GLU A 146 20.94 5.90 -5.64
C GLU A 146 21.63 7.20 -5.19
N GLU A 147 21.64 7.48 -3.88
CA GLU A 147 22.21 8.71 -3.36
C GLU A 147 23.76 8.74 -3.48
N ALA A 148 24.26 9.72 -4.24
CA ALA A 148 25.66 10.14 -4.16
C ALA A 148 25.84 11.00 -2.88
N THR A 149 25.79 10.35 -1.69
CA THR A 149 25.81 11.10 -0.44
C THR A 149 27.23 11.42 0.01
N ALA A 150 27.44 12.69 0.40
CA ALA A 150 28.66 13.14 1.09
C ALA A 150 28.77 12.60 2.53
N ARG A 151 27.72 11.92 3.05
CA ARG A 151 27.71 11.33 4.40
C ARG A 151 27.85 9.82 4.34
N PRO A 152 28.77 9.23 5.15
CA PRO A 152 28.87 7.79 5.25
C PRO A 152 27.54 7.18 5.69
N SER A 153 27.08 6.17 4.96
CA SER A 153 25.87 5.39 5.27
C SER A 153 26.22 3.92 5.29
N TYR A 154 25.86 3.21 6.35
CA TYR A 154 26.06 1.77 6.44
C TYR A 154 25.38 1.02 5.30
N THR A 155 24.12 1.39 4.99
CA THR A 155 23.38 0.83 3.84
C THR A 155 24.15 1.00 2.53
N LYS A 156 24.67 2.21 2.29
CA LYS A 156 25.46 2.51 1.10
C LYS A 156 26.73 1.66 1.05
N SER A 157 27.43 1.48 2.19
CA SER A 157 28.64 0.65 2.26
C SER A 157 28.37 -0.83 1.92
N LEU A 158 27.17 -1.34 2.26
CA LEU A 158 26.77 -2.70 1.89
C LEU A 158 26.55 -2.82 0.37
N PHE A 159 25.89 -1.84 -0.26
CA PHE A 159 25.73 -1.81 -1.71
C PHE A 159 27.06 -1.72 -2.44
N ASP A 160 27.97 -0.88 -1.97
CA ASP A 160 29.31 -0.70 -2.55
C ASP A 160 30.18 -1.97 -2.40
N ALA A 161 30.02 -2.70 -1.29
CA ALA A 161 30.73 -3.98 -1.07
C ALA A 161 30.13 -5.14 -1.89
N GLY A 162 28.93 -4.99 -2.41
CA GLY A 162 28.30 -5.92 -3.34
C GLY A 162 27.63 -7.15 -2.71
N ALA A 163 27.03 -7.96 -3.58
CA ALA A 163 26.13 -9.06 -3.20
C ALA A 163 26.79 -10.12 -2.27
N GLY A 164 28.08 -10.34 -2.40
CA GLY A 164 28.83 -11.27 -1.52
C GLY A 164 28.70 -10.84 -0.06
N ARG A 165 29.07 -9.58 0.23
CA ARG A 165 29.02 -9.02 1.59
C ARG A 165 27.62 -8.95 2.14
N ILE A 166 26.65 -8.57 1.31
CA ILE A 166 25.22 -8.54 1.69
C ILE A 166 24.76 -9.95 2.09
N GLY A 167 25.10 -10.96 1.30
CA GLY A 167 24.75 -12.35 1.60
C GLY A 167 25.44 -12.91 2.85
N GLU A 168 26.69 -12.48 3.15
CA GLU A 168 27.37 -12.81 4.41
C GLU A 168 26.61 -12.24 5.60
N LYS A 169 26.28 -10.95 5.54
CA LYS A 169 25.53 -10.28 6.62
C LYS A 169 24.17 -10.91 6.85
N LEU A 170 23.41 -11.18 5.79
CA LEU A 170 22.10 -11.83 5.95
C LEU A 170 22.22 -13.20 6.65
N ARG A 171 23.24 -13.99 6.34
CA ARG A 171 23.49 -15.28 7.03
C ARG A 171 23.88 -15.07 8.50
N GLU A 172 24.77 -14.10 8.78
CA GLU A 172 25.19 -13.76 10.14
C GLU A 172 23.98 -13.42 11.02
N GLU A 173 23.12 -12.50 10.58
CA GLU A 173 21.93 -12.07 11.33
C GLU A 173 20.89 -13.22 11.46
N ALA A 174 20.73 -14.03 10.43
CA ALA A 174 19.85 -15.21 10.51
C ALA A 174 20.35 -16.23 11.55
N ASP A 175 21.66 -16.44 11.65
CA ASP A 175 22.27 -17.32 12.65
C ASP A 175 22.12 -16.73 14.07
N GLU A 176 22.22 -15.41 14.22
CA GLU A 176 22.00 -14.72 15.51
C GLU A 176 20.55 -14.83 15.94
N LEU A 177 19.60 -14.59 15.03
CA LEU A 177 18.17 -14.81 15.31
C LEU A 177 17.90 -16.26 15.69
N ALA A 178 18.47 -17.24 15.00
CA ALA A 178 18.28 -18.65 15.33
C ALA A 178 18.77 -19.00 16.74
N ARG A 179 19.93 -18.43 17.17
CA ARG A 179 20.43 -18.58 18.53
C ARG A 179 19.51 -17.90 19.55
N ALA A 180 19.04 -16.69 19.26
CA ALA A 180 18.16 -15.95 20.15
C ALA A 180 16.83 -16.70 20.37
N VAL A 181 16.23 -17.24 19.31
CA VAL A 181 14.99 -18.04 19.37
C VAL A 181 15.19 -19.32 20.21
N ALA A 182 16.40 -19.91 20.22
CA ALA A 182 16.70 -21.13 20.95
C ALA A 182 16.69 -20.97 22.46
N GLY A 183 16.90 -19.74 23.03
CA GLY A 183 16.95 -19.62 24.46
C GLY A 183 17.25 -18.24 25.03
N GLU A 184 17.21 -17.19 24.23
CA GLU A 184 17.44 -15.83 24.72
C GLU A 184 16.14 -15.09 25.08
N SER A 185 16.23 -13.83 25.51
CA SER A 185 15.06 -13.01 25.88
C SER A 185 14.26 -12.60 24.65
N ALA A 186 12.95 -12.32 24.83
CA ALA A 186 12.09 -11.80 23.79
C ALA A 186 12.63 -10.49 23.17
N ALA A 187 13.31 -9.65 23.96
CA ALA A 187 13.93 -8.42 23.46
C ALA A 187 15.08 -8.73 22.47
N ARG A 188 15.90 -9.75 22.76
CA ARG A 188 16.96 -10.19 21.83
C ARG A 188 16.37 -10.78 20.57
N VAL A 189 15.36 -11.63 20.67
CA VAL A 189 14.66 -12.18 19.49
C VAL A 189 14.14 -11.05 18.60
N ALA A 190 13.51 -10.02 19.19
CA ALA A 190 12.99 -8.89 18.43
C ALA A 190 14.11 -8.08 17.75
N SER A 191 15.25 -7.87 18.42
CA SER A 191 16.41 -7.17 17.86
C SER A 191 16.97 -7.92 16.65
N GLU A 192 17.27 -9.21 16.82
CA GLU A 192 17.86 -10.00 15.75
C GLU A 192 16.90 -10.20 14.57
N ALA A 193 15.60 -10.31 14.85
CA ALA A 193 14.58 -10.33 13.80
C ALA A 193 14.55 -9.03 12.98
N ALA A 194 14.72 -7.88 13.63
CA ALA A 194 14.80 -6.59 12.93
C ALA A 194 16.03 -6.49 12.03
N ASP A 195 17.18 -6.99 12.49
CA ASP A 195 18.42 -7.03 11.71
C ASP A 195 18.31 -7.96 10.49
N VAL A 196 17.67 -9.13 10.65
CA VAL A 196 17.37 -10.02 9.50
C VAL A 196 16.46 -9.31 8.49
N VAL A 197 15.38 -8.66 8.93
CA VAL A 197 14.46 -7.92 8.03
C VAL A 197 15.21 -6.81 7.31
N TYR A 198 16.06 -6.06 8.00
CA TYR A 198 16.86 -5.00 7.40
C TYR A 198 17.79 -5.56 6.30
N HIS A 199 18.58 -6.59 6.59
CA HIS A 199 19.52 -7.17 5.62
C HIS A 199 18.83 -7.91 4.47
N LEU A 200 17.64 -8.48 4.71
CA LEU A 200 16.76 -9.00 3.66
C LEU A 200 16.37 -7.90 2.67
N LEU A 201 15.89 -6.75 3.18
CA LEU A 201 15.49 -5.63 2.34
C LEU A 201 16.67 -5.04 1.56
N VAL A 202 17.87 -4.96 2.15
CA VAL A 202 19.11 -4.59 1.43
C VAL A 202 19.42 -5.60 0.32
N GLY A 203 19.29 -6.89 0.61
CA GLY A 203 19.52 -7.98 -0.34
C GLY A 203 18.60 -7.88 -1.57
N VAL A 204 17.30 -7.75 -1.38
CA VAL A 204 16.34 -7.65 -2.49
C VAL A 204 16.55 -6.36 -3.29
N ALA A 205 16.76 -5.22 -2.60
CA ALA A 205 17.03 -3.94 -3.26
C ALA A 205 18.32 -3.96 -4.08
N SER A 206 19.36 -4.72 -3.68
CA SER A 206 20.61 -4.87 -4.44
C SER A 206 20.41 -5.50 -5.81
N ARG A 207 19.30 -6.21 -6.01
CA ARG A 207 18.91 -6.88 -7.27
C ARG A 207 17.76 -6.20 -7.97
N GLU A 208 17.41 -4.95 -7.59
CA GLU A 208 16.30 -4.19 -8.17
C GLU A 208 14.91 -4.82 -7.95
N VAL A 209 14.81 -5.76 -7.01
CA VAL A 209 13.55 -6.34 -6.56
C VAL A 209 12.94 -5.39 -5.54
N THR A 210 11.70 -5.00 -5.76
CA THR A 210 10.99 -4.11 -4.83
C THR A 210 10.37 -4.91 -3.68
N TRP A 211 10.10 -4.23 -2.55
CA TRP A 211 9.33 -4.85 -1.47
C TRP A 211 7.94 -5.29 -1.93
N ARG A 212 7.35 -4.56 -2.88
CA ARG A 212 6.08 -4.92 -3.50
C ARG A 212 6.15 -6.27 -4.23
N ASP A 213 7.25 -6.53 -4.94
CA ASP A 213 7.42 -7.80 -5.66
C ASP A 213 7.51 -8.96 -4.65
N VAL A 214 8.20 -8.77 -3.52
CA VAL A 214 8.26 -9.77 -2.45
C VAL A 214 6.89 -10.06 -1.84
N LEU A 215 6.06 -9.03 -1.64
CA LEU A 215 4.71 -9.20 -1.10
C LEU A 215 3.73 -9.83 -2.10
N ALA A 216 4.04 -9.81 -3.39
CA ALA A 216 3.18 -10.36 -4.45
C ALA A 216 3.33 -11.88 -4.64
N GLU A 217 4.44 -12.47 -4.14
CA GLU A 217 4.71 -13.92 -4.15
C GLU A 217 3.96 -14.65 -3.02
#